data_d7c0629e32b9b84d5ab481ce8f0ca569
#
_entry.id   d7c0629e32b9b84d5ab481ce8f0ca569
#
_cell.length_a   1.000
_cell.length_b   1.000
_cell.length_c   1.000
_cell.angle_alpha   90.00
_cell.angle_beta   90.00
_cell.angle_gamma   90.00
#
_symmetry.space_group_name_H-M   'P 1'
#
loop_
_entity.id
_entity.type
_entity.pdbx_description
1 polymer ?
#
loop_
_entity_poly.entity_id
_entity_poly.type
_entity_poly.pdbx_seq_one_letter_code
_entity_poly.pdbx_strand_id
1 'polypeptide(L)'
;MKKALIGLLFLFASIGVNAQSSINIPFDTLVQLCPPDTSWLYLFGDTLNSSSYTVDSIPYSPESIGGTNVTTWDDQVVGPFNIGFPFTFYCNTYTQFYICSNGWIGFTGGQTATWVVQTFPSTATNRPKNVIAGPWRDWNPAVSGGPYITYQTVGTAPCRKLIVTWNAVPMYSCTTTYGTFQIVLNETS
;
A
#
# COMPACT_ATOMS: atom_id res chain seq x y z
N MET A 1 39.05 2.75 -21.67
CA MET A 1 38.10 2.13 -22.57
C MET A 1 36.68 1.95 -22.01
N LYS A 2 36.33 2.49 -20.84
CA LYS A 2 34.96 2.39 -20.27
C LYS A 2 34.01 3.56 -20.58
N LYS A 3 34.54 4.64 -21.18
CA LYS A 3 33.73 5.86 -21.43
C LYS A 3 32.95 5.86 -22.76
N ALA A 4 33.28 4.95 -23.68
CA ALA A 4 32.61 4.92 -24.99
C ALA A 4 31.25 4.15 -24.96
N LEU A 5 31.07 3.28 -23.97
CA LEU A 5 29.84 2.47 -23.90
C LEU A 5 28.64 3.27 -23.36
N ILE A 6 28.91 4.26 -22.49
CA ILE A 6 27.87 5.12 -21.91
C ILE A 6 27.29 6.08 -22.95
N GLY A 7 28.15 6.59 -23.85
CA GLY A 7 27.69 7.47 -24.92
C GLY A 7 26.76 6.80 -25.94
N LEU A 8 26.91 5.48 -26.14
CA LEU A 8 26.10 4.74 -27.11
C LEU A 8 24.67 4.49 -26.58
N LEU A 9 24.52 4.36 -25.27
CA LEU A 9 23.20 4.13 -24.66
C LEU A 9 22.29 5.35 -24.77
N PHE A 10 22.89 6.56 -24.74
CA PHE A 10 22.12 7.80 -24.90
C PHE A 10 21.69 8.07 -26.33
N LEU A 11 22.40 7.52 -27.32
CA LEU A 11 22.03 7.72 -28.72
C LEU A 11 20.77 6.96 -29.12
N PHE A 12 20.48 5.83 -28.45
CA PHE A 12 19.25 5.05 -28.70
C PHE A 12 17.99 5.66 -28.09
N ALA A 13 18.13 6.47 -27.07
CA ALA A 13 17.00 7.16 -26.45
C ALA A 13 16.47 8.33 -27.32
N SER A 14 17.25 8.77 -28.30
CA SER A 14 16.90 9.91 -29.16
C SER A 14 16.39 9.51 -30.55
N ILE A 15 16.31 8.23 -30.87
CA ILE A 15 15.85 7.77 -32.19
C ILE A 15 14.40 7.35 -32.12
N GLY A 16 13.54 8.25 -32.53
CA GLY A 16 12.22 7.89 -33.05
C GLY A 16 11.03 8.03 -32.13
N VAL A 17 11.02 9.00 -31.25
CA VAL A 17 9.78 9.38 -30.60
C VAL A 17 9.35 10.74 -31.16
N ASN A 18 8.42 10.73 -32.10
CA ASN A 18 7.56 11.88 -32.33
C ASN A 18 6.61 11.99 -31.14
N ALA A 19 7.15 12.27 -29.98
CA ALA A 19 6.35 12.48 -28.80
C ALA A 19 6.15 13.98 -28.63
N GLN A 20 4.93 14.40 -28.75
CA GLN A 20 4.49 15.71 -28.28
C GLN A 20 4.40 15.79 -26.76
N SER A 21 4.85 14.79 -26.04
CA SER A 21 5.03 14.80 -24.60
C SER A 21 6.50 14.61 -24.28
N SER A 22 7.10 15.60 -23.66
CA SER A 22 8.44 15.50 -23.14
C SER A 22 8.44 14.49 -21.98
N ILE A 23 9.06 13.32 -22.20
CA ILE A 23 9.39 12.44 -21.09
C ILE A 23 10.54 13.11 -20.34
N ASN A 24 10.22 13.76 -19.26
CA ASN A 24 11.21 14.27 -18.34
C ASN A 24 11.65 13.11 -17.44
N ILE A 25 12.68 12.38 -17.85
CA ILE A 25 13.33 11.39 -16.98
C ILE A 25 14.34 12.19 -16.16
N PRO A 26 14.13 12.40 -14.88
CA PRO A 26 15.15 13.01 -14.03
C PRO A 26 16.37 12.08 -14.06
N PHE A 27 17.53 12.64 -14.42
CA PHE A 27 18.78 11.87 -14.60
C PHE A 27 19.31 11.21 -13.31
N ASP A 28 18.67 11.48 -12.17
CA ASP A 28 19.03 10.95 -10.86
C ASP A 28 18.09 9.87 -10.34
N THR A 29 17.26 9.27 -11.19
CA THR A 29 16.39 8.20 -10.75
C THR A 29 17.18 6.89 -10.64
N LEU A 30 17.70 6.60 -9.47
CA LEU A 30 18.20 5.28 -9.11
C LEU A 30 16.99 4.39 -8.85
N VAL A 31 16.76 3.42 -9.73
CA VAL A 31 15.84 2.33 -9.42
C VAL A 31 16.56 1.34 -8.53
N GLN A 32 16.27 1.36 -7.24
CA GLN A 32 16.82 0.42 -6.28
C GLN A 32 15.88 -0.75 -6.13
N LEU A 33 16.38 -1.95 -6.46
CA LEU A 33 15.61 -3.18 -6.39
C LEU A 33 15.86 -3.89 -5.06
N CYS A 34 14.80 -4.41 -4.47
CA CYS A 34 14.88 -5.26 -3.29
C CYS A 34 14.97 -6.73 -3.73
N PRO A 35 16.00 -7.50 -3.34
CA PRO A 35 16.05 -8.92 -3.63
C PRO A 35 14.83 -9.66 -3.03
N PRO A 36 14.20 -10.63 -3.73
CA PRO A 36 14.63 -11.23 -4.99
C PRO A 36 14.02 -10.59 -6.26
N ASP A 37 13.55 -9.35 -6.17
CA ASP A 37 12.79 -8.73 -7.25
C ASP A 37 13.66 -8.43 -8.48
N THR A 38 13.17 -8.82 -9.64
CA THR A 38 13.61 -8.37 -10.95
C THR A 38 12.59 -7.39 -11.47
N SER A 39 12.97 -6.11 -11.60
CA SER A 39 12.12 -5.12 -12.25
C SER A 39 12.49 -4.98 -13.71
N TRP A 40 11.49 -5.05 -14.56
CA TRP A 40 11.61 -4.66 -15.96
C TRP A 40 11.23 -3.17 -16.05
N LEU A 41 12.18 -2.33 -16.42
CA LEU A 41 11.88 -0.93 -16.71
C LEU A 41 11.21 -0.87 -18.09
N TYR A 42 9.91 -0.76 -18.12
CA TYR A 42 9.16 -0.46 -19.31
C TYR A 42 9.03 1.06 -19.44
N LEU A 43 9.69 1.64 -20.44
CA LEU A 43 9.45 3.02 -20.84
C LEU A 43 8.19 3.06 -21.69
N PHE A 44 7.05 3.22 -21.08
CA PHE A 44 5.85 3.57 -21.80
C PHE A 44 5.80 5.09 -21.92
N GLY A 45 6.01 5.59 -23.15
CA GLY A 45 5.59 6.93 -23.47
C GLY A 45 4.09 6.90 -23.56
N ASP A 46 3.43 7.26 -22.53
CA ASP A 46 2.24 8.05 -22.47
C ASP A 46 1.42 7.83 -21.20
N THR A 47 0.97 8.95 -20.66
CA THR A 47 -0.08 9.12 -19.68
C THR A 47 0.00 8.21 -18.45
N LEU A 48 0.47 8.78 -17.37
CA LEU A 48 0.19 8.35 -16.00
C LEU A 48 -1.32 8.36 -15.71
N ASN A 49 -2.09 7.91 -16.66
CA ASN A 49 -3.52 7.72 -16.50
C ASN A 49 -3.74 6.28 -16.07
N SER A 50 -3.65 6.02 -14.78
CA SER A 50 -4.14 4.77 -14.20
C SER A 50 -5.68 4.75 -14.25
N SER A 51 -6.20 4.80 -15.47
CA SER A 51 -7.64 4.68 -15.72
C SER A 51 -8.14 3.25 -15.52
N SER A 52 -7.21 2.30 -15.38
CA SER A 52 -7.53 0.89 -15.17
C SER A 52 -6.47 0.21 -14.30
N TYR A 53 -6.89 -0.78 -13.56
CA TYR A 53 -6.04 -1.73 -12.84
C TYR A 53 -6.49 -3.14 -13.16
N THR A 54 -5.56 -4.09 -13.11
CA THR A 54 -5.87 -5.49 -13.25
C THR A 54 -5.97 -6.14 -11.87
N VAL A 55 -6.85 -7.11 -11.75
CA VAL A 55 -6.95 -7.96 -10.57
C VAL A 55 -6.50 -9.35 -10.99
N ASP A 56 -5.35 -9.77 -10.46
CA ASP A 56 -4.77 -11.06 -10.76
C ASP A 56 -4.86 -12.00 -9.54
N SER A 57 -5.00 -13.29 -9.83
CA SER A 57 -4.92 -14.32 -8.80
C SER A 57 -3.45 -14.70 -8.60
N ILE A 58 -2.97 -14.54 -7.39
CA ILE A 58 -1.60 -14.93 -7.01
C ILE A 58 -1.64 -16.08 -6.01
N PRO A 59 -0.59 -16.92 -5.92
CA PRO A 59 -0.47 -17.92 -4.87
C PRO A 59 -0.55 -17.28 -3.48
N TYR A 60 -1.27 -17.92 -2.56
CA TYR A 60 -1.35 -17.45 -1.19
C TYR A 60 0.01 -17.60 -0.50
N SER A 61 0.67 -16.50 -0.25
CA SER A 61 1.98 -16.44 0.42
C SER A 61 2.04 -15.19 1.32
N PRO A 62 1.37 -15.22 2.47
CA PRO A 62 1.35 -14.06 3.36
C PRO A 62 2.72 -13.81 3.98
N GLU A 63 2.98 -12.56 4.31
CA GLU A 63 4.12 -12.17 5.14
C GLU A 63 3.96 -12.74 6.56
N SER A 64 5.07 -12.88 7.27
CA SER A 64 5.05 -13.38 8.65
C SER A 64 4.17 -12.50 9.55
N ILE A 65 3.27 -13.14 10.29
CA ILE A 65 2.43 -12.45 11.27
C ILE A 65 3.26 -12.16 12.51
N GLY A 66 3.20 -10.91 13.00
CA GLY A 66 3.94 -10.50 14.18
C GLY A 66 3.86 -9.01 14.43
N GLY A 67 4.72 -8.51 15.32
CA GLY A 67 4.87 -7.10 15.62
C GLY A 67 4.01 -6.62 16.79
N THR A 68 3.58 -5.37 16.71
CA THR A 68 2.83 -4.69 17.78
C THR A 68 1.35 -5.03 17.68
N ASN A 69 0.79 -5.49 18.78
CA ASN A 69 -0.64 -5.72 18.90
C ASN A 69 -1.41 -4.40 18.89
N VAL A 70 -2.50 -4.36 18.15
CA VAL A 70 -3.40 -3.22 18.07
C VAL A 70 -4.68 -3.54 18.83
N THR A 71 -4.91 -2.83 19.92
CA THR A 71 -6.18 -2.91 20.65
C THR A 71 -7.15 -1.95 20.00
N THR A 72 -8.25 -2.46 19.53
CA THR A 72 -9.33 -1.69 18.91
C THR A 72 -10.68 -2.30 19.25
N TRP A 73 -11.70 -1.45 19.25
CA TRP A 73 -13.09 -1.85 19.41
C TRP A 73 -13.75 -2.08 18.05
N ASP A 74 -14.99 -2.52 18.10
CA ASP A 74 -15.87 -2.54 16.95
C ASP A 74 -16.03 -1.12 16.37
N ASP A 75 -16.04 -0.99 15.05
CA ASP A 75 -16.18 0.30 14.35
C ASP A 75 -15.23 1.41 14.83
N GLN A 76 -13.96 1.11 14.97
CA GLN A 76 -12.98 2.07 15.45
C GLN A 76 -11.84 2.28 14.46
N VAL A 77 -11.36 3.53 14.39
CA VAL A 77 -10.08 3.92 13.77
C VAL A 77 -9.11 4.29 14.87
N VAL A 78 -7.95 3.65 14.89
CA VAL A 78 -6.90 3.86 15.87
C VAL A 78 -5.59 4.31 15.23
N GLY A 79 -4.78 5.03 15.97
CA GLY A 79 -3.51 5.62 15.54
C GLY A 79 -3.38 7.06 16.03
N PRO A 80 -2.36 7.83 15.58
CA PRO A 80 -1.42 7.46 14.51
C PRO A 80 -0.37 6.43 14.97
N PHE A 81 0.02 5.57 14.03
CA PHE A 81 1.15 4.66 14.16
C PHE A 81 2.25 5.07 13.18
N ASN A 82 3.52 4.75 13.50
CA ASN A 82 4.65 5.06 12.64
C ASN A 82 4.78 4.01 11.52
N ILE A 83 4.90 4.45 10.26
CA ILE A 83 5.16 3.58 9.11
C ILE A 83 6.57 2.99 9.18
N GLY A 84 7.54 3.74 9.71
CA GLY A 84 8.95 3.37 9.78
C GLY A 84 9.78 3.85 8.59
N PHE A 85 9.14 4.39 7.54
CA PHE A 85 9.76 5.00 6.37
C PHE A 85 8.81 6.03 5.73
N PRO A 86 9.31 6.95 4.92
CA PRO A 86 8.46 7.83 4.12
C PRO A 86 7.71 7.01 3.06
N PHE A 87 6.40 7.11 3.03
CA PHE A 87 5.53 6.46 2.05
C PHE A 87 4.76 7.50 1.26
N THR A 88 4.83 7.43 -0.06
CA THR A 88 4.13 8.37 -0.95
C THR A 88 2.83 7.76 -1.44
N PHE A 89 1.73 8.48 -1.20
CA PHE A 89 0.40 8.06 -1.63
C PHE A 89 -0.34 9.27 -2.23
N TYR A 90 -0.75 9.17 -3.49
CA TYR A 90 -1.35 10.28 -4.27
C TYR A 90 -0.58 11.60 -4.14
N CYS A 91 0.71 11.56 -4.48
CA CYS A 91 1.63 12.71 -4.45
C CYS A 91 1.88 13.34 -3.07
N ASN A 92 1.45 12.73 -1.98
CA ASN A 92 1.72 13.17 -0.62
C ASN A 92 2.56 12.12 0.10
N THR A 93 3.52 12.58 0.90
CA THR A 93 4.40 11.71 1.68
C THR A 93 3.93 11.64 3.13
N TYR A 94 3.81 10.43 3.63
CA TYR A 94 3.35 10.13 4.98
C TYR A 94 4.40 9.32 5.74
N THR A 95 4.50 9.56 7.04
CA THR A 95 5.32 8.78 7.98
C THR A 95 4.46 8.09 9.03
N GLN A 96 3.17 8.39 9.04
CA GLN A 96 2.20 7.86 10.00
C GLN A 96 0.97 7.33 9.28
N PHE A 97 0.29 6.39 9.92
CA PHE A 97 -0.94 5.79 9.42
C PHE A 97 -1.91 5.47 10.55
N TYR A 98 -3.13 5.18 10.18
CA TYR A 98 -4.23 4.78 11.06
C TYR A 98 -4.77 3.44 10.59
N ILE A 99 -5.29 2.65 11.52
CA ILE A 99 -5.88 1.33 11.27
C ILE A 99 -7.36 1.38 11.63
N CYS A 100 -8.20 0.91 10.72
CA CYS A 100 -9.62 0.71 10.99
C CYS A 100 -9.91 -0.76 11.28
N SER A 101 -10.73 -1.02 12.31
CA SER A 101 -11.24 -2.38 12.60
C SER A 101 -11.80 -3.07 11.35
N ASN A 102 -12.46 -2.31 10.48
CA ASN A 102 -13.19 -2.78 9.30
C ASN A 102 -12.33 -3.03 8.06
N GLY A 103 -10.99 -3.23 8.21
CA GLY A 103 -10.16 -3.79 7.15
C GLY A 103 -9.55 -2.77 6.18
N TRP A 104 -9.24 -1.56 6.65
CA TRP A 104 -8.50 -0.57 5.87
C TRP A 104 -7.48 0.19 6.73
N ILE A 105 -6.50 0.79 6.07
CA ILE A 105 -5.58 1.75 6.66
C ILE A 105 -5.77 3.12 6.01
N GLY A 106 -5.49 4.19 6.76
CA GLY A 106 -5.60 5.55 6.25
C GLY A 106 -4.43 6.42 6.66
N PHE A 107 -4.22 7.51 5.94
CA PHE A 107 -3.10 8.42 6.17
C PHE A 107 -3.53 9.76 6.78
N THR A 108 -4.82 9.91 7.10
CA THR A 108 -5.39 11.10 7.72
C THR A 108 -6.21 10.71 8.93
N GLY A 109 -6.03 11.41 10.05
CA GLY A 109 -6.81 11.19 11.25
C GLY A 109 -8.26 11.66 11.15
N GLY A 110 -9.09 11.28 12.13
CA GLY A 110 -10.48 11.71 12.21
C GLY A 110 -11.42 11.07 11.20
N GLN A 111 -11.01 9.95 10.59
CA GLN A 111 -11.86 9.21 9.65
C GLN A 111 -12.96 8.44 10.37
N THR A 112 -14.08 8.27 9.70
CA THR A 112 -15.21 7.48 10.21
C THR A 112 -14.98 5.99 9.95
N ALA A 113 -15.09 5.17 10.99
CA ALA A 113 -15.00 3.71 10.92
C ALA A 113 -16.34 3.12 10.43
N THR A 114 -16.68 3.35 9.17
CA THR A 114 -17.90 2.76 8.61
C THR A 114 -17.68 1.30 8.23
N TRP A 115 -18.64 0.44 8.56
CA TRP A 115 -18.66 -0.98 8.15
C TRP A 115 -19.20 -1.20 6.75
N VAL A 116 -19.94 -0.22 6.23
CA VAL A 116 -20.55 -0.33 4.89
C VAL A 116 -19.49 -0.09 3.83
N VAL A 117 -19.30 -1.06 2.95
CA VAL A 117 -18.42 -0.94 1.78
C VAL A 117 -18.79 0.29 0.97
N GLN A 118 -17.80 1.04 0.58
CA GLN A 118 -17.98 2.31 -0.12
C GLN A 118 -17.70 2.17 -1.61
N THR A 119 -18.39 2.99 -2.40
CA THR A 119 -18.02 3.19 -3.80
C THR A 119 -16.92 4.25 -3.87
N PHE A 120 -15.84 3.97 -4.59
CA PHE A 120 -14.77 4.91 -4.87
C PHE A 120 -14.77 5.32 -6.36
N PRO A 121 -14.46 6.59 -6.66
CA PRO A 121 -14.25 7.71 -5.73
C PRO A 121 -15.55 8.21 -5.10
N SER A 122 -15.46 8.82 -3.91
CA SER A 122 -16.60 9.39 -3.21
C SER A 122 -16.32 10.83 -2.78
N THR A 123 -17.29 11.73 -3.02
CA THR A 123 -17.26 13.12 -2.57
C THR A 123 -17.96 13.33 -1.23
N ALA A 124 -18.63 12.31 -0.70
CA ALA A 124 -19.36 12.39 0.56
C ALA A 124 -18.40 12.69 1.73
N THR A 125 -18.80 13.60 2.62
CA THR A 125 -17.95 14.07 3.73
C THR A 125 -17.86 13.07 4.88
N ASN A 126 -18.85 12.19 4.99
CA ASN A 126 -18.92 11.15 6.03
C ASN A 126 -18.26 9.82 5.61
N ARG A 127 -17.43 9.84 4.58
CA ARG A 127 -16.71 8.66 4.07
C ARG A 127 -15.23 8.80 4.35
N PRO A 128 -14.54 7.71 4.71
CA PRO A 128 -13.09 7.75 4.84
C PRO A 128 -12.45 8.07 3.51
N LYS A 129 -11.40 8.88 3.54
CA LYS A 129 -10.64 9.33 2.38
C LYS A 129 -9.17 9.07 2.63
N ASN A 130 -8.40 9.01 1.55
CA ASN A 130 -6.97 8.80 1.66
C ASN A 130 -6.64 7.48 2.36
N VAL A 131 -7.32 6.41 1.91
CA VAL A 131 -7.25 5.07 2.51
C VAL A 131 -6.84 4.01 1.48
N ILE A 132 -6.19 2.97 1.98
CA ILE A 132 -5.97 1.71 1.27
C ILE A 132 -6.86 0.67 1.94
N ALA A 133 -7.79 0.11 1.19
CA ALA A 133 -8.74 -0.86 1.69
C ALA A 133 -8.32 -2.28 1.29
N GLY A 134 -8.27 -3.16 2.28
CA GLY A 134 -8.27 -4.61 2.09
C GLY A 134 -9.72 -5.13 1.98
N PRO A 135 -10.00 -6.33 2.48
CA PRO A 135 -11.37 -6.84 2.58
C PRO A 135 -12.20 -6.00 3.54
N TRP A 136 -12.74 -4.89 3.04
CA TRP A 136 -13.57 -3.99 3.84
C TRP A 136 -14.90 -4.65 4.16
N ARG A 137 -15.08 -4.99 5.42
CA ARG A 137 -16.27 -5.63 5.98
C ARG A 137 -16.46 -5.17 7.42
N ASP A 138 -17.61 -5.50 7.96
CA ASP A 138 -17.95 -5.33 9.37
C ASP A 138 -17.21 -6.38 10.22
N TRP A 139 -15.93 -6.11 10.51
CA TRP A 139 -15.09 -6.96 11.33
C TRP A 139 -15.12 -6.48 12.77
N ASN A 140 -15.32 -7.43 13.70
CA ASN A 140 -15.39 -7.10 15.14
C ASN A 140 -14.18 -7.65 15.93
N PRO A 141 -13.08 -6.91 16.03
CA PRO A 141 -11.93 -7.33 16.82
C PRO A 141 -12.14 -7.18 18.35
N ALA A 142 -13.28 -6.66 18.80
CA ALA A 142 -13.60 -6.54 20.23
C ALA A 142 -14.08 -7.86 20.86
N VAL A 143 -14.35 -8.88 20.05
CA VAL A 143 -14.69 -10.23 20.54
C VAL A 143 -13.52 -10.83 21.31
N SER A 144 -13.79 -11.58 22.38
CA SER A 144 -12.76 -12.26 23.15
C SER A 144 -11.94 -13.25 22.31
N GLY A 145 -10.63 -13.36 22.56
CA GLY A 145 -9.72 -14.23 21.83
C GLY A 145 -8.64 -13.49 21.03
N GLY A 146 -8.72 -12.14 20.96
CA GLY A 146 -7.66 -11.33 20.33
C GLY A 146 -6.32 -11.34 21.08
N PRO A 147 -5.33 -10.62 20.59
CA PRO A 147 -5.43 -9.56 19.59
C PRO A 147 -5.55 -10.10 18.15
N TYR A 148 -6.41 -9.49 17.35
CA TYR A 148 -6.67 -9.88 15.98
C TYR A 148 -5.93 -9.01 14.95
N ILE A 149 -5.47 -7.82 15.38
CA ILE A 149 -4.80 -6.87 14.50
C ILE A 149 -3.40 -6.63 15.02
N THR A 150 -2.41 -6.73 14.12
CA THR A 150 -1.01 -6.42 14.41
C THR A 150 -0.42 -5.58 13.30
N TYR A 151 0.66 -4.86 13.61
CA TYR A 151 1.48 -4.23 12.58
C TYR A 151 2.96 -4.33 12.91
N GLN A 152 3.79 -4.36 11.89
CA GLN A 152 5.25 -4.35 12.01
C GLN A 152 5.89 -3.74 10.77
N THR A 153 7.05 -3.12 10.97
CA THR A 153 7.91 -2.72 9.86
C THR A 153 9.15 -3.61 9.89
N VAL A 154 9.38 -4.31 8.78
CA VAL A 154 10.47 -5.27 8.62
C VAL A 154 11.39 -4.88 7.47
N GLY A 155 12.58 -5.49 7.44
CA GLY A 155 13.59 -5.24 6.41
C GLY A 155 14.52 -4.08 6.78
N THR A 156 15.42 -3.77 5.87
CA THR A 156 16.41 -2.68 5.97
C THR A 156 16.20 -1.70 4.84
N ALA A 157 16.41 -0.42 5.12
CA ALA A 157 16.32 0.61 4.08
C ALA A 157 17.23 0.28 2.90
N PRO A 158 16.78 0.49 1.68
CA PRO A 158 15.52 1.10 1.25
C PRO A 158 14.41 0.07 0.93
N CYS A 159 14.53 -1.16 1.41
CA CYS A 159 13.64 -2.28 1.12
C CYS A 159 12.78 -2.67 2.33
N ARG A 160 12.37 -1.68 3.12
CA ARG A 160 11.47 -1.93 4.26
C ARG A 160 10.03 -2.17 3.81
N LYS A 161 9.32 -2.95 4.62
CA LYS A 161 7.89 -3.21 4.42
C LYS A 161 7.13 -2.91 5.71
N LEU A 162 6.08 -2.13 5.63
CA LEU A 162 5.06 -2.09 6.69
C LEU A 162 4.02 -3.17 6.38
N ILE A 163 3.80 -4.06 7.33
CA ILE A 163 2.83 -5.14 7.25
C ILE A 163 1.77 -4.89 8.32
N VAL A 164 0.52 -4.74 7.90
CA VAL A 164 -0.63 -4.65 8.80
C VAL A 164 -1.47 -5.89 8.58
N THR A 165 -1.69 -6.66 9.64
CA THR A 165 -2.36 -7.96 9.57
C THR A 165 -3.65 -7.94 10.37
N TRP A 166 -4.75 -8.37 9.75
CA TRP A 166 -5.94 -8.85 10.41
C TRP A 166 -5.88 -10.38 10.42
N ASN A 167 -5.78 -10.99 11.59
CA ASN A 167 -5.57 -12.43 11.74
C ASN A 167 -6.76 -13.10 12.41
N ALA A 168 -7.49 -13.92 11.66
CA ALA A 168 -8.69 -14.61 12.14
C ALA A 168 -9.68 -13.66 12.84
N VAL A 169 -9.79 -12.42 12.35
CA VAL A 169 -10.73 -11.46 12.90
C VAL A 169 -12.17 -11.91 12.64
N PRO A 170 -13.03 -11.98 13.67
CA PRO A 170 -14.40 -12.40 13.47
C PRO A 170 -15.23 -11.32 12.79
N MET A 171 -16.22 -11.74 12.01
CA MET A 171 -17.20 -10.84 11.43
C MET A 171 -18.24 -10.45 12.48
N TYR A 172 -18.68 -9.19 12.45
CA TYR A 172 -19.81 -8.74 13.28
C TYR A 172 -21.06 -9.57 12.98
N SER A 173 -21.85 -9.87 13.97
CA SER A 173 -23.08 -10.69 13.90
C SER A 173 -22.92 -12.12 13.33
N CYS A 174 -21.72 -12.52 12.89
CA CYS A 174 -21.42 -13.87 12.39
C CYS A 174 -20.05 -14.33 12.91
N THR A 175 -19.94 -14.52 14.21
CA THR A 175 -18.67 -14.77 14.91
C THR A 175 -18.03 -16.13 14.60
N THR A 176 -18.65 -16.95 13.78
CA THR A 176 -18.08 -18.20 13.23
C THR A 176 -17.39 -17.98 11.88
N THR A 177 -17.53 -16.80 11.29
CA THR A 177 -16.85 -16.39 10.06
C THR A 177 -15.67 -15.49 10.41
N TYR A 178 -14.48 -15.88 9.97
CA TYR A 178 -13.23 -15.20 10.26
C TYR A 178 -12.54 -14.72 8.98
N GLY A 179 -11.87 -13.58 9.07
CA GLY A 179 -11.02 -13.06 8.01
C GLY A 179 -9.55 -13.04 8.41
N THR A 180 -8.68 -13.49 7.50
CA THR A 180 -7.23 -13.32 7.62
C THR A 180 -6.72 -12.66 6.34
N PHE A 181 -6.12 -11.48 6.47
CA PHE A 181 -5.60 -10.72 5.35
C PHE A 181 -4.56 -9.71 5.81
N GLN A 182 -3.80 -9.18 4.86
CA GLN A 182 -2.75 -8.22 5.12
C GLN A 182 -2.81 -7.05 4.13
N ILE A 183 -2.39 -5.88 4.60
CA ILE A 183 -2.04 -4.74 3.77
C ILE A 183 -0.53 -4.54 3.94
N VAL A 184 0.20 -4.56 2.83
CA VAL A 184 1.65 -4.40 2.82
C VAL A 184 2.01 -3.14 2.04
N LEU A 185 2.77 -2.24 2.67
CA LEU A 185 3.36 -1.07 2.02
C LEU A 185 4.86 -1.32 1.86
N ASN A 186 5.35 -1.20 0.65
CA ASN A 186 6.79 -1.29 0.37
C ASN A 186 7.41 0.10 0.34
N GLU A 187 8.62 0.24 0.87
CA GLU A 187 9.33 1.53 0.92
C GLU A 187 9.64 2.11 -0.47
N THR A 188 9.81 1.25 -1.45
CA THR A 188 10.19 1.61 -2.84
C THR A 188 9.04 1.57 -3.82
N SER A 189 7.80 1.56 -3.35
CA SER A 189 6.61 1.55 -4.22
C SER A 189 6.02 2.94 -4.41
#